data_c2a7ad6b02d7b30d11e77323e102d5a9
#
_entry.id   c2a7ad6b02d7b30d11e77323e102d5a9
#
_cell.length_a   1.000
_cell.length_b   1.000
_cell.length_c   1.000
_cell.angle_alpha   90.00
_cell.angle_beta   90.00
_cell.angle_gamma   90.00
#
_symmetry.space_group_name_H-M   'P 1'
#
loop_
_entity.id
_entity.type
_entity.pdbx_description
1 polymer ?
#
loop_
_entity_poly.entity_id
_entity_poly.type
_entity_poly.pdbx_seq_one_letter_code
_entity_poly.pdbx_strand_id
1 'polypeptide(L)'
;MTRIIAVANQKGGVGKTTTCVNLAASLAATRRRVLLVDMDPQGNATMGCGIDKMELERSACDVLLGEETAADTILSAPIGGFAVLPGNEDLTLAEVRLLQEIGREMRLRKALAPVRGLYDFIIIDCPPSINMLTVNALTAADGVLIPMQCEYYALEGLSSLLNTLEQVRETVNTDLEVFGLLRTMVDPRVNLSNEVSDQLVAHFDDKVFRTVVPRNVRLAEAPSFGRPVLYHDKTSRGALAYLALAGEILRREDDRRLRTG
;
A
#
# COMPACT_ATOMS: atom_id res chain seq x y z
N MET A 1 -3.40 18.19 -5.29
CA MET A 1 -3.65 17.64 -3.92
C MET A 1 -2.99 16.28 -3.81
N THR A 2 -2.40 15.96 -2.65
CA THR A 2 -1.78 14.66 -2.36
C THR A 2 -2.84 13.60 -2.17
N ARG A 3 -2.63 12.40 -2.71
CA ARG A 3 -3.47 11.22 -2.46
C ARG A 3 -2.74 10.23 -1.55
N ILE A 4 -3.32 9.88 -0.42
CA ILE A 4 -2.78 8.88 0.51
C ILE A 4 -3.57 7.58 0.34
N ILE A 5 -2.89 6.48 -0.01
CA ILE A 5 -3.48 5.18 -0.30
C ILE A 5 -2.87 4.15 0.65
N ALA A 6 -3.68 3.58 1.55
CA ALA A 6 -3.29 2.41 2.32
C ALA A 6 -3.50 1.14 1.47
N VAL A 7 -2.52 0.24 1.48
CA VAL A 7 -2.63 -1.07 0.81
C VAL A 7 -2.83 -2.13 1.88
N ALA A 8 -4.05 -2.61 2.03
CA ALA A 8 -4.44 -3.46 3.14
C ALA A 8 -5.19 -4.72 2.68
N ASN A 9 -4.93 -5.83 3.36
CA ASN A 9 -5.71 -7.06 3.32
C ASN A 9 -5.29 -7.93 4.51
N GLN A 10 -6.24 -8.54 5.19
CA GLN A 10 -5.98 -9.44 6.33
C GLN A 10 -5.29 -10.75 5.93
N LYS A 11 -5.46 -11.18 4.67
CA LYS A 11 -4.80 -12.37 4.15
C LYS A 11 -3.33 -12.08 3.87
N GLY A 12 -2.44 -12.90 4.42
CA GLY A 12 -1.01 -12.89 4.09
C GLY A 12 -0.77 -13.36 2.65
N GLY A 13 0.32 -12.89 2.03
CA GLY A 13 0.75 -13.39 0.72
C GLY A 13 -0.06 -12.94 -0.50
N VAL A 14 -1.04 -12.03 -0.35
CA VAL A 14 -1.85 -11.53 -1.48
C VAL A 14 -1.16 -10.45 -2.33
N GLY A 15 0.08 -10.10 -2.01
CA GLY A 15 0.86 -9.13 -2.78
C GLY A 15 0.70 -7.68 -2.32
N LYS A 16 0.40 -7.40 -1.03
CA LYS A 16 0.36 -6.04 -0.48
C LYS A 16 1.68 -5.30 -0.71
N THR A 17 2.75 -5.77 -0.10
CA THR A 17 4.10 -5.21 -0.21
C THR A 17 4.59 -5.14 -1.66
N THR A 18 4.36 -6.21 -2.43
CA THR A 18 4.68 -6.25 -3.86
C THR A 18 3.95 -5.12 -4.61
N THR A 19 2.68 -4.88 -4.27
CA THR A 19 1.89 -3.80 -4.86
C THR A 19 2.43 -2.44 -4.44
N CYS A 20 2.74 -2.22 -3.16
CA CYS A 20 3.27 -0.96 -2.65
C CYS A 20 4.56 -0.55 -3.36
N VAL A 21 5.56 -1.42 -3.36
CA VAL A 21 6.88 -1.17 -3.96
C VAL A 21 6.77 -0.91 -5.47
N ASN A 22 6.03 -1.76 -6.19
CA ASN A 22 5.97 -1.67 -7.65
C ASN A 22 5.03 -0.57 -8.14
N LEU A 23 3.97 -0.24 -7.40
CA LEU A 23 3.12 0.90 -7.69
C LEU A 23 3.86 2.21 -7.43
N ALA A 24 4.61 2.33 -6.31
CA ALA A 24 5.41 3.51 -6.02
C ALA A 24 6.41 3.78 -7.14
N ALA A 25 7.17 2.76 -7.57
CA ALA A 25 8.10 2.86 -8.68
C ALA A 25 7.43 3.22 -10.01
N SER A 26 6.26 2.62 -10.29
CA SER A 26 5.52 2.87 -11.53
C SER A 26 4.94 4.29 -11.59
N LEU A 27 4.43 4.81 -10.47
CA LEU A 27 3.97 6.20 -10.37
C LEU A 27 5.15 7.19 -10.49
N ALA A 28 6.28 6.91 -9.85
CA ALA A 28 7.49 7.73 -9.99
C ALA A 28 8.00 7.77 -11.44
N ALA A 29 7.95 6.64 -12.15
CA ALA A 29 8.28 6.58 -13.58
C ALA A 29 7.38 7.47 -14.45
N THR A 30 6.18 7.83 -13.98
CA THR A 30 5.27 8.80 -14.62
C THR A 30 5.52 10.25 -14.13
N ARG A 31 6.67 10.51 -13.51
CA ARG A 31 7.07 11.83 -12.97
C ARG A 31 6.19 12.32 -11.81
N ARG A 32 5.60 11.43 -11.05
CA ARG A 32 4.91 11.77 -9.80
C ARG A 32 5.88 11.69 -8.62
N ARG A 33 5.75 12.63 -7.69
CA ARG A 33 6.48 12.59 -6.41
C ARG A 33 5.78 11.59 -5.51
N VAL A 34 6.46 10.53 -5.11
CA VAL A 34 5.87 9.42 -4.37
C VAL A 34 6.63 9.19 -3.07
N LEU A 35 5.90 8.98 -1.99
CA LEU A 35 6.41 8.47 -0.71
C LEU A 35 5.79 7.08 -0.49
N LEU A 36 6.63 6.10 -0.22
CA LEU A 36 6.24 4.80 0.31
C LEU A 36 6.47 4.79 1.81
N VAL A 37 5.46 4.39 2.58
CA VAL A 37 5.54 4.24 4.05
C VAL A 37 5.41 2.76 4.37
N ASP A 38 6.42 2.18 5.01
CA ASP A 38 6.42 0.78 5.45
C ASP A 38 5.92 0.69 6.89
N MET A 39 4.72 0.15 7.07
CA MET A 39 4.07 -0.04 8.37
C MET A 39 4.05 -1.52 8.80
N ASP A 40 4.69 -2.41 8.05
CA ASP A 40 4.82 -3.81 8.43
C ASP A 40 6.12 -4.03 9.24
N PRO A 41 6.05 -4.59 10.47
CA PRO A 41 7.25 -4.94 11.25
C PRO A 41 8.24 -5.85 10.52
N GLN A 42 7.79 -6.58 9.50
CA GLN A 42 8.68 -7.37 8.67
C GLN A 42 9.63 -6.53 7.80
N GLY A 43 9.36 -5.24 7.59
CA GLY A 43 10.22 -4.34 6.81
C GLY A 43 10.45 -4.78 5.36
N ASN A 44 9.49 -5.51 4.79
CA ASN A 44 9.64 -6.10 3.45
C ASN A 44 9.55 -5.05 2.34
N ALA A 45 8.78 -3.97 2.53
CA ALA A 45 8.73 -2.88 1.57
C ALA A 45 10.07 -2.11 1.58
N THR A 46 10.64 -1.88 2.75
CA THR A 46 11.96 -1.27 2.95
C THR A 46 13.04 -2.04 2.20
N MET A 47 13.15 -3.34 2.46
CA MET A 47 14.09 -4.23 1.77
C MET A 47 13.85 -4.29 0.25
N GLY A 48 12.59 -4.37 -0.16
CA GLY A 48 12.20 -4.38 -1.58
C GLY A 48 12.54 -3.09 -2.34
N CYS A 49 12.78 -2.00 -1.62
CA CYS A 49 13.26 -0.73 -2.16
C CYS A 49 14.80 -0.61 -2.16
N GLY A 50 15.52 -1.60 -1.66
CA GLY A 50 16.99 -1.60 -1.58
C GLY A 50 17.57 -0.87 -0.38
N ILE A 51 16.77 -0.66 0.68
CA ILE A 51 17.19 -0.10 1.96
C ILE A 51 17.34 -1.25 2.94
N ASP A 52 18.53 -1.38 3.55
CA ASP A 52 18.76 -2.42 4.55
C ASP A 52 18.08 -2.03 5.88
N LYS A 53 17.04 -2.77 6.24
CA LYS A 53 16.28 -2.53 7.47
C LYS A 53 17.07 -2.78 8.75
N MET A 54 18.18 -3.53 8.67
CA MET A 54 19.06 -3.83 9.82
C MET A 54 20.04 -2.69 10.11
N GLU A 55 20.27 -1.79 9.15
CA GLU A 55 21.18 -0.66 9.25
C GLU A 55 20.45 0.68 9.47
N LEU A 56 19.15 0.64 9.75
CA LEU A 56 18.35 1.86 9.97
C LEU A 56 18.73 2.52 11.30
N GLU A 57 19.12 3.78 11.28
CA GLU A 57 19.26 4.61 12.48
C GLU A 57 17.90 5.11 12.97
N ARG A 58 16.94 5.30 12.08
CA ARG A 58 15.58 5.81 12.32
C ARG A 58 14.58 5.10 11.43
N SER A 59 13.39 4.89 11.95
CA SER A 59 12.35 4.16 11.26
C SER A 59 10.95 4.77 11.48
N ALA A 60 9.94 4.19 10.86
CA ALA A 60 8.54 4.55 11.10
C ALA A 60 8.13 4.33 12.57
N CYS A 61 8.83 3.48 13.33
CA CYS A 61 8.64 3.31 14.77
C CYS A 61 8.87 4.63 15.51
N ASP A 62 10.03 5.26 15.31
CA ASP A 62 10.42 6.51 15.99
C ASP A 62 9.45 7.64 15.64
N VAL A 63 9.00 7.67 14.37
CA VAL A 63 8.01 8.64 13.88
C VAL A 63 6.65 8.45 14.56
N LEU A 64 6.16 7.21 14.71
CA LEU A 64 4.90 6.91 15.37
C LEU A 64 4.94 7.25 16.87
N LEU A 65 6.08 7.02 17.50
CA LEU A 65 6.30 7.33 18.92
C LEU A 65 6.53 8.84 19.17
N GLY A 66 6.79 9.62 18.10
CA GLY A 66 7.05 11.05 18.18
C GLY A 66 8.48 11.37 18.64
N GLU A 67 9.38 10.41 18.55
CA GLU A 67 10.80 10.52 18.87
C GLU A 67 11.57 11.19 17.72
N GLU A 68 11.09 11.01 16.48
CA GLU A 68 11.63 11.61 15.26
C GLU A 68 10.53 12.20 14.39
N THR A 69 10.90 13.12 13.47
CA THR A 69 9.97 13.64 12.48
C THR A 69 9.97 12.77 11.22
N ALA A 70 8.84 12.73 10.49
CA ALA A 70 8.81 12.04 9.20
C ALA A 70 9.82 12.63 8.20
N ALA A 71 10.05 13.95 8.24
CA ALA A 71 10.98 14.63 7.34
C ALA A 71 12.43 14.17 7.55
N ASP A 72 12.84 13.96 8.80
CA ASP A 72 14.21 13.56 9.15
C ASP A 72 14.45 12.05 8.98
N THR A 73 13.36 11.26 8.86
CA THR A 73 13.42 9.79 8.76
C THR A 73 13.25 9.30 7.32
N ILE A 74 12.63 10.10 6.44
CA ILE A 74 12.40 9.72 5.04
C ILE A 74 13.74 9.62 4.28
N LEU A 75 13.94 8.49 3.62
CA LEU A 75 15.09 8.18 2.77
C LEU A 75 14.71 8.19 1.29
N SER A 76 15.68 8.39 0.42
CA SER A 76 15.51 8.17 -1.02
C SER A 76 15.72 6.69 -1.35
N ALA A 77 14.80 6.07 -2.06
CA ALA A 77 15.04 4.73 -2.60
C ALA A 77 16.28 4.76 -3.54
N PRO A 78 17.25 3.85 -3.38
CA PRO A 78 18.43 3.79 -4.23
C PRO A 78 18.11 3.66 -5.72
N ILE A 79 16.98 3.02 -6.03
CA ILE A 79 16.47 2.81 -7.39
C ILE A 79 14.98 3.12 -7.42
N GLY A 80 14.54 3.87 -8.45
CA GLY A 80 13.11 4.08 -8.67
C GLY A 80 12.64 5.52 -8.56
N GLY A 81 13.44 6.42 -7.97
CA GLY A 81 13.15 7.86 -7.94
C GLY A 81 11.96 8.23 -7.06
N PHE A 82 11.71 7.50 -5.98
CA PHE A 82 10.70 7.78 -4.95
C PHE A 82 11.32 7.79 -3.56
N ALA A 83 10.58 8.33 -2.59
CA ALA A 83 11.00 8.39 -1.19
C ALA A 83 10.39 7.22 -0.38
N VAL A 84 11.04 6.84 0.71
CA VAL A 84 10.60 5.77 1.60
C VAL A 84 10.67 6.26 3.05
N LEU A 85 9.60 6.15 3.80
CA LEU A 85 9.63 6.14 5.25
C LEU A 85 9.82 4.67 5.66
N PRO A 86 11.04 4.27 6.08
CA PRO A 86 11.37 2.86 6.23
C PRO A 86 10.77 2.27 7.51
N GLY A 87 10.43 0.98 7.46
CA GLY A 87 9.97 0.20 8.60
C GLY A 87 10.88 -0.99 8.88
N ASN A 88 10.92 -1.41 10.13
CA ASN A 88 11.66 -2.58 10.62
C ASN A 88 10.91 -3.23 11.81
N GLU A 89 11.54 -4.20 12.47
CA GLU A 89 10.95 -4.95 13.59
C GLU A 89 10.58 -4.09 14.80
N ASP A 90 11.18 -2.90 14.96
CA ASP A 90 10.87 -1.96 16.04
C ASP A 90 9.41 -1.47 15.99
N LEU A 91 8.74 -1.56 14.84
CA LEU A 91 7.30 -1.30 14.74
C LEU A 91 6.45 -2.17 15.67
N THR A 92 6.94 -3.35 16.08
CA THR A 92 6.31 -4.17 17.12
C THR A 92 6.32 -3.44 18.49
N LEU A 93 7.39 -2.72 18.79
CA LEU A 93 7.45 -1.90 20.00
C LEU A 93 6.46 -0.73 19.92
N ALA A 94 6.38 -0.06 18.76
CA ALA A 94 5.40 1.00 18.55
C ALA A 94 3.96 0.50 18.75
N GLU A 95 3.64 -0.69 18.25
CA GLU A 95 2.32 -1.31 18.43
C GLU A 95 1.95 -1.43 19.91
N VAL A 96 2.87 -1.90 20.76
CA VAL A 96 2.64 -2.07 22.19
C VAL A 96 2.56 -0.72 22.92
N ARG A 97 3.51 0.20 22.67
CA ARG A 97 3.57 1.51 23.34
C ARG A 97 2.36 2.37 23.01
N LEU A 98 1.91 2.38 21.78
CA LEU A 98 0.75 3.14 21.34
C LEU A 98 -0.55 2.75 22.06
N LEU A 99 -0.69 1.53 22.57
CA LEU A 99 -1.90 1.12 23.30
C LEU A 99 -2.18 1.98 24.54
N GLN A 100 -1.16 2.61 25.12
CA GLN A 100 -1.29 3.46 26.29
C GLN A 100 -1.40 4.96 25.97
N GLU A 101 -1.33 5.33 24.68
CA GLU A 101 -1.30 6.72 24.24
C GLU A 101 -2.69 7.26 23.89
N ILE A 102 -2.97 8.50 24.26
CA ILE A 102 -4.19 9.20 23.84
C ILE A 102 -4.06 9.63 22.38
N GLY A 103 -5.10 9.35 21.57
CA GLY A 103 -5.10 9.67 20.14
C GLY A 103 -4.09 8.84 19.34
N ARG A 104 -3.81 7.64 19.82
CA ARG A 104 -2.89 6.66 19.25
C ARG A 104 -3.20 6.32 17.78
N GLU A 105 -4.47 6.38 17.40
CA GLU A 105 -4.95 6.11 16.04
C GLU A 105 -4.52 7.20 15.03
N MET A 106 -4.20 8.40 15.53
CA MET A 106 -3.91 9.58 14.73
C MET A 106 -2.41 9.85 14.55
N ARG A 107 -1.53 9.01 15.09
CA ARG A 107 -0.08 9.27 15.13
C ARG A 107 0.51 9.40 13.73
N LEU A 108 0.26 8.45 12.85
CA LEU A 108 0.75 8.49 11.47
C LEU A 108 0.17 9.69 10.70
N ARG A 109 -1.13 9.95 10.83
CA ARG A 109 -1.79 11.10 10.17
C ARG A 109 -1.13 12.43 10.57
N LYS A 110 -0.85 12.62 11.85
CA LYS A 110 -0.17 13.82 12.39
C LYS A 110 1.27 13.90 11.89
N ALA A 111 1.99 12.78 11.90
CA ALA A 111 3.38 12.73 11.47
C ALA A 111 3.56 13.01 9.97
N LEU A 112 2.62 12.57 9.13
CA LEU A 112 2.66 12.80 7.69
C LEU A 112 2.17 14.21 7.29
N ALA A 113 1.41 14.91 8.14
CA ALA A 113 0.84 16.21 7.80
C ALA A 113 1.88 17.26 7.31
N PRO A 114 3.06 17.42 7.94
CA PRO A 114 4.07 18.38 7.49
C PRO A 114 4.67 18.08 6.12
N VAL A 115 4.76 16.80 5.76
CA VAL A 115 5.40 16.34 4.52
C VAL A 115 4.38 16.03 3.41
N ARG A 116 3.09 15.98 3.73
CA ARG A 116 2.02 15.61 2.78
C ARG A 116 2.12 16.41 1.47
N GLY A 117 2.26 17.72 1.53
CA GLY A 117 2.30 18.59 0.35
C GLY A 117 3.52 18.41 -0.58
N LEU A 118 4.53 17.68 -0.14
CA LEU A 118 5.74 17.41 -0.92
C LEU A 118 5.53 16.29 -1.96
N TYR A 119 4.49 15.46 -1.79
CA TYR A 119 4.23 14.29 -2.61
C TYR A 119 2.90 14.39 -3.34
N ASP A 120 2.82 13.77 -4.51
CA ASP A 120 1.57 13.61 -5.25
C ASP A 120 0.81 12.37 -4.77
N PHE A 121 1.56 11.32 -4.39
CA PHE A 121 1.03 10.09 -3.79
C PHE A 121 1.84 9.70 -2.55
N ILE A 122 1.13 9.23 -1.52
CA ILE A 122 1.71 8.52 -0.37
C ILE A 122 1.07 7.14 -0.35
N ILE A 123 1.89 6.09 -0.43
CA ILE A 123 1.44 4.69 -0.42
C ILE A 123 1.87 4.10 0.91
N ILE A 124 0.94 3.48 1.65
CA ILE A 124 1.22 2.90 2.96
C ILE A 124 1.09 1.38 2.85
N ASP A 125 2.19 0.65 3.08
CA ASP A 125 2.18 -0.83 3.17
C ASP A 125 1.73 -1.25 4.57
N CYS A 126 0.63 -2.01 4.64
CA CYS A 126 0.04 -2.46 5.90
C CYS A 126 0.42 -3.91 6.22
N PRO A 127 0.63 -4.26 7.51
CA PRO A 127 0.78 -5.65 7.93
C PRO A 127 -0.49 -6.48 7.64
N PRO A 128 -0.40 -7.82 7.69
CA PRO A 128 -1.56 -8.69 7.40
C PRO A 128 -2.60 -8.74 8.52
N SER A 129 -2.37 -8.07 9.64
CA SER A 129 -3.26 -8.05 10.81
C SER A 129 -3.98 -6.72 10.95
N ILE A 130 -5.19 -6.73 11.53
CA ILE A 130 -5.88 -5.52 11.96
C ILE A 130 -5.38 -5.20 13.39
N ASN A 131 -4.29 -4.47 13.45
CA ASN A 131 -3.66 -4.02 14.68
C ASN A 131 -3.56 -2.48 14.70
N MET A 132 -2.90 -1.91 15.71
CA MET A 132 -2.76 -0.45 15.85
C MET A 132 -1.99 0.19 14.68
N LEU A 133 -1.06 -0.53 14.05
CA LEU A 133 -0.32 -0.05 12.87
C LEU A 133 -1.25 0.08 11.65
N THR A 134 -2.08 -0.94 11.42
CA THR A 134 -3.09 -0.90 10.34
C THR A 134 -4.13 0.19 10.60
N VAL A 135 -4.61 0.36 11.84
CA VAL A 135 -5.54 1.44 12.18
C VAL A 135 -4.91 2.82 11.91
N ASN A 136 -3.65 3.03 12.27
CA ASN A 136 -2.93 4.26 11.93
C ASN A 136 -2.83 4.51 10.43
N ALA A 137 -2.52 3.47 9.65
CA ALA A 137 -2.48 3.55 8.19
C ALA A 137 -3.84 3.95 7.59
N LEU A 138 -4.93 3.31 8.04
CA LEU A 138 -6.30 3.59 7.60
C LEU A 138 -6.77 4.97 8.04
N THR A 139 -6.38 5.42 9.24
CA THR A 139 -6.71 6.76 9.74
C THR A 139 -6.00 7.86 8.94
N ALA A 140 -4.77 7.61 8.47
CA ALA A 140 -4.00 8.56 7.66
C ALA A 140 -4.41 8.58 6.18
N ALA A 141 -5.02 7.51 5.68
CA ALA A 141 -5.32 7.32 4.27
C ALA A 141 -6.58 8.08 3.81
N ASP A 142 -6.58 8.50 2.55
CA ASP A 142 -7.75 8.98 1.84
C ASP A 142 -8.55 7.80 1.23
N GLY A 143 -7.89 6.66 1.00
CA GLY A 143 -8.55 5.47 0.48
C GLY A 143 -7.71 4.20 0.61
N VAL A 144 -8.37 3.05 0.47
CA VAL A 144 -7.76 1.73 0.62
C VAL A 144 -7.75 0.99 -0.71
N LEU A 145 -6.55 0.62 -1.17
CA LEU A 145 -6.36 -0.33 -2.25
C LEU A 145 -6.25 -1.73 -1.64
N ILE A 146 -7.07 -2.65 -2.11
CA ILE A 146 -7.18 -4.01 -1.58
C ILE A 146 -6.66 -5.02 -2.62
N PRO A 147 -5.38 -5.44 -2.53
CA PRO A 147 -4.89 -6.54 -3.36
C PRO A 147 -5.50 -7.85 -2.87
N MET A 148 -5.96 -8.68 -3.80
CA MET A 148 -6.55 -9.97 -3.45
C MET A 148 -6.30 -11.02 -4.53
N GLN A 149 -6.07 -12.25 -4.11
CA GLN A 149 -6.08 -13.41 -4.98
C GLN A 149 -7.53 -13.89 -5.15
N CYS A 150 -7.91 -14.21 -6.40
CA CYS A 150 -9.23 -14.77 -6.68
C CYS A 150 -9.27 -16.26 -6.32
N GLU A 151 -9.44 -16.54 -5.03
CA GLU A 151 -9.54 -17.87 -4.44
C GLU A 151 -10.84 -18.01 -3.65
N TYR A 152 -11.23 -19.24 -3.30
CA TYR A 152 -12.55 -19.56 -2.71
C TYR A 152 -12.91 -18.69 -1.47
N TYR A 153 -11.97 -18.50 -0.55
CA TYR A 153 -12.21 -17.70 0.67
C TYR A 153 -11.94 -16.19 0.51
N ALA A 154 -11.72 -15.73 -0.71
CA ALA A 154 -11.35 -14.32 -0.96
C ALA A 154 -12.48 -13.35 -0.62
N LEU A 155 -13.73 -13.72 -0.91
CA LEU A 155 -14.91 -12.89 -0.63
C LEU A 155 -15.23 -12.81 0.87
N GLU A 156 -15.02 -13.87 1.63
CA GLU A 156 -15.20 -13.88 3.09
C GLU A 156 -14.19 -12.94 3.76
N GLY A 157 -12.90 -13.06 3.39
CA GLY A 157 -11.86 -12.19 3.89
C GLY A 157 -12.08 -10.72 3.51
N LEU A 158 -12.62 -10.46 2.31
CA LEU A 158 -12.98 -9.11 1.88
C LEU A 158 -14.10 -8.53 2.74
N SER A 159 -15.15 -9.29 3.03
CA SER A 159 -16.27 -8.84 3.88
C SER A 159 -15.79 -8.44 5.28
N SER A 160 -14.90 -9.22 5.89
CA SER A 160 -14.30 -8.89 7.20
C SER A 160 -13.50 -7.57 7.14
N LEU A 161 -12.71 -7.36 6.09
CA LEU A 161 -11.96 -6.10 5.91
C LEU A 161 -12.91 -4.92 5.69
N LEU A 162 -13.96 -5.07 4.88
CA LEU A 162 -14.94 -3.99 4.65
C LEU A 162 -15.64 -3.56 5.94
N ASN A 163 -16.00 -4.50 6.81
CA ASN A 163 -16.55 -4.20 8.13
C ASN A 163 -15.56 -3.39 8.99
N THR A 164 -14.28 -3.72 8.95
CA THR A 164 -13.24 -2.94 9.64
C THR A 164 -13.12 -1.52 9.08
N LEU A 165 -13.15 -1.38 7.75
CA LEU A 165 -13.11 -0.04 7.11
C LEU A 165 -14.31 0.80 7.52
N GLU A 166 -15.51 0.20 7.63
CA GLU A 166 -16.70 0.93 8.10
C GLU A 166 -16.55 1.40 9.54
N GLN A 167 -16.04 0.56 10.45
CA GLN A 167 -15.74 0.96 11.83
C GLN A 167 -14.74 2.13 11.90
N VAL A 168 -13.68 2.11 11.06
CA VAL A 168 -12.72 3.23 10.97
C VAL A 168 -13.41 4.49 10.45
N ARG A 169 -14.28 4.39 9.46
CA ARG A 169 -15.07 5.52 8.94
C ARG A 169 -15.99 6.13 9.98
N GLU A 170 -16.67 5.32 10.76
CA GLU A 170 -17.59 5.77 11.78
C GLU A 170 -16.90 6.43 12.98
N THR A 171 -15.62 6.12 13.23
CA THR A 171 -14.96 6.52 14.46
C THR A 171 -13.85 7.55 14.28
N VAL A 172 -12.93 7.35 13.34
CA VAL A 172 -11.66 8.13 13.26
C VAL A 172 -11.34 8.74 11.91
N ASN A 173 -11.94 8.25 10.81
CA ASN A 173 -11.68 8.76 9.46
C ASN A 173 -12.92 8.67 8.55
N THR A 174 -13.83 9.64 8.67
CA THR A 174 -15.10 9.68 7.95
C THR A 174 -14.96 9.73 6.42
N ASP A 175 -13.83 10.18 5.92
CA ASP A 175 -13.55 10.35 4.49
C ASP A 175 -12.89 9.11 3.85
N LEU A 176 -12.58 8.08 4.65
CA LEU A 176 -11.95 6.85 4.16
C LEU A 176 -12.85 6.14 3.14
N GLU A 177 -12.35 5.88 1.96
CA GLU A 177 -13.08 5.15 0.93
C GLU A 177 -12.37 3.87 0.49
N VAL A 178 -13.12 2.92 -0.08
CA VAL A 178 -12.50 1.84 -0.86
C VAL A 178 -12.03 2.44 -2.18
N PHE A 179 -10.72 2.62 -2.31
CA PHE A 179 -10.09 3.16 -3.51
C PHE A 179 -10.17 2.18 -4.68
N GLY A 180 -10.01 0.90 -4.40
CA GLY A 180 -10.25 -0.16 -5.35
C GLY A 180 -9.73 -1.53 -4.96
N LEU A 181 -10.23 -2.54 -5.66
CA LEU A 181 -9.89 -3.95 -5.53
C LEU A 181 -8.93 -4.34 -6.66
N LEU A 182 -7.75 -4.84 -6.33
CA LEU A 182 -6.74 -5.26 -7.30
C LEU A 182 -6.63 -6.79 -7.31
N ARG A 183 -6.95 -7.41 -8.43
CA ARG A 183 -6.77 -8.85 -8.62
C ARG A 183 -5.30 -9.16 -8.86
N THR A 184 -4.71 -9.97 -7.97
CA THR A 184 -3.28 -10.32 -7.98
C THR A 184 -3.07 -11.81 -8.21
N MET A 185 -1.88 -12.18 -8.69
CA MET A 185 -1.46 -13.56 -8.96
C MET A 185 -2.45 -14.34 -9.84
N VAL A 186 -3.11 -13.64 -10.75
CA VAL A 186 -4.12 -14.23 -11.62
C VAL A 186 -3.47 -15.18 -12.61
N ASP A 187 -4.01 -16.40 -12.69
CA ASP A 187 -3.71 -17.37 -13.73
C ASP A 187 -5.00 -17.66 -14.50
N PRO A 188 -5.10 -17.24 -15.78
CA PRO A 188 -6.35 -17.38 -16.56
C PRO A 188 -6.72 -18.83 -16.88
N ARG A 189 -5.81 -19.78 -16.60
CA ARG A 189 -6.07 -21.22 -16.80
C ARG A 189 -6.86 -21.84 -15.65
N VAL A 190 -7.02 -21.14 -14.53
CA VAL A 190 -7.71 -21.61 -13.32
C VAL A 190 -9.17 -21.13 -13.35
N ASN A 191 -10.13 -22.01 -13.64
CA ASN A 191 -11.54 -21.67 -13.75
C ASN A 191 -12.10 -21.01 -12.48
N LEU A 192 -11.79 -21.54 -11.30
CA LEU A 192 -12.23 -20.96 -10.02
C LEU A 192 -11.77 -19.52 -9.87
N SER A 193 -10.54 -19.18 -10.30
CA SER A 193 -10.03 -17.82 -10.26
C SER A 193 -10.83 -16.87 -11.16
N ASN A 194 -11.27 -17.36 -12.31
CA ASN A 194 -12.10 -16.58 -13.24
C ASN A 194 -13.50 -16.36 -12.65
N GLU A 195 -14.14 -17.40 -12.10
CA GLU A 195 -15.46 -17.30 -11.45
C GLU A 195 -15.46 -16.30 -10.29
N VAL A 196 -14.47 -16.37 -9.39
CA VAL A 196 -14.33 -15.41 -8.29
C VAL A 196 -14.06 -14.00 -8.81
N SER A 197 -13.26 -13.86 -9.85
CA SER A 197 -12.99 -12.58 -10.52
C SER A 197 -14.28 -11.97 -11.08
N ASP A 198 -15.12 -12.77 -11.74
CA ASP A 198 -16.38 -12.29 -12.31
C ASP A 198 -17.39 -11.90 -11.22
N GLN A 199 -17.45 -12.63 -10.12
CA GLN A 199 -18.26 -12.27 -8.95
C GLN A 199 -17.80 -10.94 -8.33
N LEU A 200 -16.48 -10.69 -8.23
CA LEU A 200 -15.95 -9.42 -7.75
C LEU A 200 -16.39 -8.26 -8.64
N VAL A 201 -16.24 -8.42 -9.95
CA VAL A 201 -16.64 -7.39 -10.93
C VAL A 201 -18.16 -7.16 -10.84
N ALA A 202 -18.97 -8.22 -10.74
CA ALA A 202 -20.41 -8.10 -10.64
C ALA A 202 -20.89 -7.37 -9.37
N HIS A 203 -20.18 -7.53 -8.23
CA HIS A 203 -20.57 -6.92 -6.96
C HIS A 203 -19.97 -5.52 -6.71
N PHE A 204 -18.76 -5.25 -7.20
CA PHE A 204 -18.01 -4.04 -6.89
C PHE A 204 -17.77 -3.13 -8.10
N ASP A 205 -18.15 -3.56 -9.30
CA ASP A 205 -18.16 -2.82 -10.57
C ASP A 205 -16.96 -1.87 -10.72
N ASP A 206 -17.19 -0.57 -10.62
CA ASP A 206 -16.19 0.48 -10.80
C ASP A 206 -15.06 0.47 -9.75
N LYS A 207 -15.28 -0.18 -8.60
CA LYS A 207 -14.25 -0.36 -7.56
C LYS A 207 -13.22 -1.42 -7.95
N VAL A 208 -13.51 -2.33 -8.85
CA VAL A 208 -12.52 -3.31 -9.32
C VAL A 208 -11.62 -2.69 -10.38
N PHE A 209 -10.31 -2.71 -10.16
CA PHE A 209 -9.37 -2.27 -11.20
C PHE A 209 -9.49 -3.17 -12.43
N ARG A 210 -9.51 -2.55 -13.62
CA ARG A 210 -9.45 -3.30 -14.89
C ARG A 210 -8.11 -4.01 -15.02
N THR A 211 -7.06 -3.37 -14.54
CA THR A 211 -5.73 -3.95 -14.47
C THR A 211 -5.70 -5.17 -13.56
N VAL A 212 -5.04 -6.23 -14.02
CA VAL A 212 -4.84 -7.49 -13.31
C VAL A 212 -3.34 -7.75 -13.20
N VAL A 213 -2.86 -8.11 -12.02
CA VAL A 213 -1.46 -8.50 -11.81
C VAL A 213 -1.36 -10.02 -11.96
N PRO A 214 -0.66 -10.53 -13.01
CA PRO A 214 -0.53 -11.96 -13.22
C PRO A 214 0.45 -12.59 -12.22
N ARG A 215 0.35 -13.89 -11.99
CA ARG A 215 1.42 -14.66 -11.36
C ARG A 215 2.70 -14.52 -12.23
N ASN A 216 3.77 -14.02 -11.63
CA ASN A 216 4.99 -13.70 -12.37
C ASN A 216 6.24 -13.90 -11.51
N VAL A 217 7.19 -14.70 -11.98
CA VAL A 217 8.42 -15.05 -11.27
C VAL A 217 9.28 -13.80 -11.02
N ARG A 218 9.32 -12.86 -11.97
CA ARG A 218 10.12 -11.63 -11.82
C ARG A 218 9.66 -10.73 -10.67
N LEU A 219 8.35 -10.75 -10.36
CA LEU A 219 7.82 -10.07 -9.17
C LEU A 219 8.28 -10.72 -7.87
N ALA A 220 8.46 -12.05 -7.86
CA ALA A 220 8.94 -12.75 -6.69
C ALA A 220 10.46 -12.61 -6.50
N GLU A 221 11.23 -12.51 -7.58
CA GLU A 221 12.69 -12.38 -7.56
C GLU A 221 13.16 -10.95 -7.23
N ALA A 222 12.49 -9.93 -7.76
CA ALA A 222 12.91 -8.54 -7.67
C ALA A 222 13.27 -8.06 -6.24
N PRO A 223 12.52 -8.43 -5.17
CA PRO A 223 12.86 -8.05 -3.80
C PRO A 223 14.21 -8.57 -3.33
N SER A 224 14.66 -9.77 -3.77
CA SER A 224 15.98 -10.32 -3.41
C SER A 224 17.15 -9.52 -4.00
N PHE A 225 16.87 -8.67 -4.98
CA PHE A 225 17.81 -7.72 -5.56
C PHE A 225 17.62 -6.28 -5.03
N GLY A 226 16.76 -6.08 -4.04
CA GLY A 226 16.46 -4.76 -3.47
C GLY A 226 15.97 -3.75 -4.50
N ARG A 227 15.15 -4.17 -5.48
CA ARG A 227 14.68 -3.26 -6.54
C ARG A 227 13.26 -3.58 -6.99
N PRO A 228 12.47 -2.56 -7.37
CA PRO A 228 11.16 -2.76 -8.00
C PRO A 228 11.30 -3.53 -9.33
N VAL A 229 10.27 -4.30 -9.68
CA VAL A 229 10.27 -5.13 -10.90
C VAL A 229 10.53 -4.33 -12.18
N LEU A 230 10.09 -3.10 -12.26
CA LEU A 230 10.32 -2.20 -13.41
C LEU A 230 11.83 -2.01 -13.69
N TYR A 231 12.65 -2.04 -12.65
CA TYR A 231 14.10 -1.89 -12.72
C TYR A 231 14.85 -3.22 -12.64
N HIS A 232 14.15 -4.33 -12.37
CA HIS A 232 14.67 -5.69 -12.42
C HIS A 232 14.49 -6.30 -13.83
N ASP A 233 13.26 -6.28 -14.35
CA ASP A 233 12.89 -6.72 -15.71
C ASP A 233 11.69 -5.89 -16.21
N LYS A 234 12.01 -4.79 -16.92
CA LYS A 234 11.00 -3.84 -17.43
C LYS A 234 10.04 -4.43 -18.47
N THR A 235 10.40 -5.54 -19.08
CA THR A 235 9.60 -6.22 -20.12
C THR A 235 8.73 -7.31 -19.55
N SER A 236 8.89 -7.67 -18.28
CA SER A 236 8.11 -8.70 -17.62
C SER A 236 6.63 -8.31 -17.55
N ARG A 237 5.76 -9.32 -17.59
CA ARG A 237 4.31 -9.12 -17.47
C ARG A 237 3.93 -8.43 -16.15
N GLY A 238 4.71 -8.67 -15.08
CA GLY A 238 4.54 -8.01 -13.79
C GLY A 238 4.84 -6.52 -13.85
N ALA A 239 5.94 -6.11 -14.47
CA ALA A 239 6.30 -4.70 -14.65
C ALA A 239 5.26 -3.96 -15.48
N LEU A 240 4.83 -4.54 -16.59
CA LEU A 240 3.80 -3.96 -17.45
C LEU A 240 2.45 -3.82 -16.74
N ALA A 241 2.08 -4.79 -15.89
CA ALA A 241 0.85 -4.73 -15.10
C ALA A 241 0.88 -3.57 -14.09
N TYR A 242 1.98 -3.33 -13.38
CA TYR A 242 2.06 -2.20 -12.44
C TYR A 242 2.15 -0.84 -13.14
N LEU A 243 2.77 -0.75 -14.30
CA LEU A 243 2.69 0.46 -15.13
C LEU A 243 1.25 0.73 -15.61
N ALA A 244 0.53 -0.31 -16.01
CA ALA A 244 -0.89 -0.19 -16.39
C ALA A 244 -1.76 0.24 -15.19
N LEU A 245 -1.51 -0.32 -13.99
CA LEU A 245 -2.19 0.08 -12.75
C LEU A 245 -1.93 1.54 -12.41
N ALA A 246 -0.68 2.00 -12.49
CA ALA A 246 -0.34 3.40 -12.27
C ALA A 246 -1.09 4.31 -13.25
N GLY A 247 -1.16 3.96 -14.52
CA GLY A 247 -1.94 4.70 -15.52
C GLY A 247 -3.44 4.69 -15.24
N GLU A 248 -4.00 3.58 -14.74
CA GLU A 248 -5.41 3.50 -14.35
C GLU A 248 -5.71 4.36 -13.13
N ILE A 249 -4.84 4.35 -12.12
CA ILE A 249 -4.95 5.20 -10.92
C ILE A 249 -4.91 6.68 -11.30
N LEU A 250 -3.99 7.09 -12.16
CA LEU A 250 -3.90 8.49 -12.61
C LEU A 250 -5.19 8.94 -13.30
N ARG A 251 -5.76 8.13 -14.17
CA ARG A 251 -7.06 8.45 -14.83
C ARG A 251 -8.19 8.58 -13.81
N ARG A 252 -8.30 7.65 -12.84
CA ARG A 252 -9.33 7.73 -11.78
C ARG A 252 -9.19 9.00 -10.94
N GLU A 253 -7.97 9.42 -10.63
CA GLU A 253 -7.73 10.67 -9.89
C GLU A 253 -8.04 11.92 -10.72
N ASP A 254 -7.77 11.92 -12.03
CA ASP A 254 -8.13 13.02 -12.91
C ASP A 254 -9.66 13.14 -13.08
N ASP A 255 -10.36 12.03 -13.27
CA ASP A 255 -11.84 11.99 -13.34
C ASP A 255 -12.48 12.46 -12.02
N ARG A 256 -11.89 12.09 -10.87
CA ARG A 256 -12.35 12.56 -9.56
C ARG A 256 -12.21 14.07 -9.42
N ARG A 257 -11.08 14.65 -9.81
CA ARG A 257 -10.84 16.10 -9.74
C ARG A 257 -11.84 16.88 -10.60
N LEU A 258 -12.19 16.33 -11.78
CA LEU A 258 -13.20 16.94 -12.66
C LEU A 258 -14.62 16.91 -12.07
N ARG A 259 -14.93 15.99 -11.17
CA ARG A 259 -16.24 15.89 -10.50
C ARG A 259 -16.36 16.75 -9.23
N THR A 260 -15.22 17.15 -8.63
CA THR A 260 -15.18 17.89 -7.35
C THR A 260 -14.78 19.35 -7.50
N GLY A 261 -14.37 19.81 -8.68
CA GLY A 261 -14.07 21.21 -9.03
C GLY A 261 -15.14 21.81 -9.89
#